data_0b5a38a6dd805396d4ad82281957eb92
#
_entry.id   0b5a38a6dd805396d4ad82281957eb92
#
_cell.length_a   1.000
_cell.length_b   1.000
_cell.length_c   1.000
_cell.angle_alpha   90.00
_cell.angle_beta   90.00
_cell.angle_gamma   90.00
#
_symmetry.space_group_name_H-M   'P 1'
#
loop_
_entity.id
_entity.type
_entity.pdbx_description
1 polymer ?
#
loop_
_entity_poly.entity_id
_entity_poly.type
_entity_poly.pdbx_seq_one_letter_code
_entity_poly.pdbx_strand_id
1 'polypeptide(L)'
;TSTVLLQVLRLGLMALAVGWAYLFVDAWRLGQPLTLQRQHRLAVVGVNGFLCFSVAGALLFGAHVIGVQRDFMLSMFGDGKAVGAHHGRYNVLLMGGDAGAGRWGLRPDSMTVASIDAETGKTLLISLPRNMQNFPFPEGSVMGEQFPDGFDEEGMYLNGLATWALDHAELFKGSKHPGVDATIEGVEGITGLEMNYWAMVNLEGFKDLVDAVGGVELNVRQRIPVGLPHDSFFRYIEPGTRTLDGMDTLWFARARHDSDDYSRMARQKCVMSAMLQQVSPQVALRNFEKIAGASSAMVSTNVPRGEVDRFVDLALKAKSQKIATLSLVPPMVNTANPDIDEVHAKVAAAIAKAEGRALEKTAEATAEATAEAAEGESAETAAQTAESPAPEQGAAPTPAAPVTPSAPPAVTGGSVGSLSTGYAANQSEDLGAVC
;
A
#
# COMPACT_ATOMS: atom_id res chain seq x y z
N THR A 1 15.16 7.40 -14.34
CA THR A 1 16.60 7.23 -14.70
C THR A 1 16.70 6.34 -15.93
N SER A 2 17.33 6.82 -17.01
CA SER A 2 17.45 6.05 -18.27
C SER A 2 18.31 4.80 -18.06
N THR A 3 17.79 3.62 -18.38
CA THR A 3 18.54 2.35 -18.32
C THR A 3 19.75 2.32 -19.22
N VAL A 4 19.72 3.12 -20.32
CA VAL A 4 20.86 3.34 -21.23
C VAL A 4 21.96 4.12 -20.50
N LEU A 5 21.61 5.17 -19.76
CA LEU A 5 22.59 5.95 -18.97
C LEU A 5 23.26 5.07 -17.91
N LEU A 6 22.50 4.23 -17.22
CA LEU A 6 23.06 3.28 -16.24
C LEU A 6 24.04 2.31 -16.91
N GLN A 7 23.72 1.81 -18.10
CA GLN A 7 24.61 0.92 -18.85
C GLN A 7 25.90 1.63 -19.27
N VAL A 8 25.83 2.85 -19.76
CA VAL A 8 26.99 3.65 -20.15
C VAL A 8 27.86 3.94 -18.94
N LEU A 9 27.26 4.32 -17.80
CA LEU A 9 27.98 4.57 -16.57
C LEU A 9 28.69 3.31 -16.04
N ARG A 10 28.01 2.16 -16.09
CA ARG A 10 28.59 0.86 -15.73
C ARG A 10 29.82 0.53 -16.57
N LEU A 11 29.72 0.65 -17.90
CA LEU A 11 30.83 0.41 -18.81
C LEU A 11 31.97 1.41 -18.60
N GLY A 12 31.64 2.70 -18.33
CA GLY A 12 32.61 3.71 -17.99
C GLY A 12 33.40 3.39 -16.72
N LEU A 13 32.75 2.94 -15.65
CA LEU A 13 33.42 2.52 -14.42
C LEU A 13 34.30 1.29 -14.63
N MET A 14 33.85 0.33 -15.42
CA MET A 14 34.67 -0.84 -15.78
C MET A 14 35.93 -0.43 -16.58
N ALA A 15 35.75 0.46 -17.56
CA ALA A 15 36.88 0.97 -18.35
C ALA A 15 37.86 1.77 -17.47
N LEU A 16 37.37 2.60 -16.55
CA LEU A 16 38.19 3.32 -15.58
C LEU A 16 38.94 2.36 -14.65
N ALA A 17 38.33 1.26 -14.18
CA ALA A 17 38.98 0.27 -13.34
C ALA A 17 40.15 -0.39 -14.08
N VAL A 18 39.95 -0.77 -15.34
CA VAL A 18 41.00 -1.33 -16.20
C VAL A 18 42.10 -0.32 -16.48
N GLY A 19 41.75 0.90 -16.85
CA GLY A 19 42.68 2.00 -17.10
C GLY A 19 43.52 2.31 -15.83
N TRP A 20 42.86 2.34 -14.67
CA TRP A 20 43.54 2.56 -13.40
C TRP A 20 44.55 1.43 -13.08
N ALA A 21 44.14 0.18 -13.23
CA ALA A 21 45.03 -0.97 -13.04
C ALA A 21 46.24 -0.90 -14.00
N TYR A 22 46.01 -0.53 -15.26
CA TYR A 22 47.08 -0.33 -16.24
C TYR A 22 48.07 0.76 -15.81
N LEU A 23 47.59 1.91 -15.33
CA LEU A 23 48.43 3.00 -14.84
C LEU A 23 49.33 2.58 -13.67
N PHE A 24 48.80 1.73 -12.75
CA PHE A 24 49.61 1.17 -11.66
C PHE A 24 50.68 0.22 -12.15
N VAL A 25 50.40 -0.60 -13.16
CA VAL A 25 51.39 -1.47 -13.79
C VAL A 25 52.46 -0.63 -14.51
N ASP A 26 52.08 0.43 -15.18
CA ASP A 26 53.02 1.32 -15.87
C ASP A 26 53.86 2.11 -14.88
N ALA A 27 53.27 2.65 -13.80
CA ALA A 27 53.98 3.30 -12.71
C ALA A 27 55.00 2.32 -12.05
N TRP A 28 54.66 1.05 -11.91
CA TRP A 28 55.55 0.00 -11.47
C TRP A 28 56.76 -0.19 -12.42
N ARG A 29 56.50 -0.23 -13.72
CA ARG A 29 57.56 -0.37 -14.74
C ARG A 29 58.51 0.80 -14.74
N LEU A 30 57.95 2.04 -14.69
CA LEU A 30 58.73 3.29 -14.68
C LEU A 30 59.53 3.45 -13.39
N GLY A 31 58.98 3.07 -12.24
CA GLY A 31 59.64 3.18 -10.93
C GLY A 31 60.77 2.20 -10.70
N GLN A 32 60.98 1.22 -11.60
CA GLN A 32 62.02 0.19 -11.53
C GLN A 32 62.27 -0.35 -10.09
N PRO A 33 61.28 -0.83 -9.33
CA PRO A 33 61.40 -1.17 -7.91
C PRO A 33 62.37 -2.32 -7.65
N LEU A 34 62.75 -3.07 -8.68
CA LEU A 34 63.73 -4.14 -8.59
C LEU A 34 65.14 -3.63 -8.27
N THR A 35 65.45 -2.36 -8.53
CA THR A 35 66.74 -1.71 -8.21
C THR A 35 66.83 -1.25 -6.75
N LEU A 36 65.68 -1.21 -6.03
CA LEU A 36 65.60 -0.76 -4.64
C LEU A 36 66.04 -1.83 -3.65
N GLN A 37 66.50 -1.40 -2.46
CA GLN A 37 66.74 -2.29 -1.33
C GLN A 37 65.48 -3.04 -0.93
N ARG A 38 65.62 -4.29 -0.45
CA ARG A 38 64.48 -5.19 -0.18
C ARG A 38 63.34 -4.56 0.63
N GLN A 39 63.66 -3.79 1.67
CA GLN A 39 62.65 -3.14 2.53
C GLN A 39 61.81 -2.06 1.75
N HIS A 40 62.52 -1.18 1.02
CA HIS A 40 61.87 -0.15 0.21
C HIS A 40 61.04 -0.78 -0.93
N ARG A 41 61.53 -1.85 -1.55
CA ARG A 41 60.84 -2.58 -2.59
C ARG A 41 59.54 -3.18 -2.07
N LEU A 42 59.56 -3.82 -0.88
CA LEU A 42 58.35 -4.38 -0.25
C LEU A 42 57.32 -3.28 0.09
N ALA A 43 57.79 -2.14 0.59
CA ALA A 43 56.89 -1.00 0.87
C ALA A 43 56.23 -0.44 -0.41
N VAL A 44 57.01 -0.24 -1.47
CA VAL A 44 56.48 0.23 -2.76
C VAL A 44 55.49 -0.77 -3.37
N VAL A 45 55.82 -2.07 -3.35
CA VAL A 45 54.90 -3.15 -3.81
C VAL A 45 53.64 -3.14 -3.00
N GLY A 46 53.74 -3.08 -1.67
CA GLY A 46 52.57 -3.10 -0.77
C GLY A 46 51.65 -1.89 -1.00
N VAL A 47 52.19 -0.68 -1.03
CA VAL A 47 51.42 0.55 -1.27
C VAL A 47 50.82 0.54 -2.66
N ASN A 48 51.57 0.23 -3.70
CA ASN A 48 51.06 0.21 -5.08
C ASN A 48 49.97 -0.86 -5.25
N GLY A 49 50.19 -2.06 -4.74
CA GLY A 49 49.20 -3.13 -4.76
C GLY A 49 47.93 -2.74 -3.99
N PHE A 50 48.07 -2.21 -2.77
CA PHE A 50 46.95 -1.77 -1.97
C PHE A 50 46.12 -0.70 -2.70
N LEU A 51 46.75 0.33 -3.26
CA LEU A 51 46.07 1.39 -3.99
C LEU A 51 45.39 0.88 -5.28
N CYS A 52 46.09 0.00 -6.02
CA CYS A 52 45.54 -0.60 -7.23
C CYS A 52 44.24 -1.39 -6.91
N PHE A 53 44.34 -2.32 -5.94
CA PHE A 53 43.17 -3.16 -5.59
C PHE A 53 42.05 -2.38 -4.91
N SER A 54 42.36 -1.38 -4.07
CA SER A 54 41.32 -0.56 -3.41
C SER A 54 40.53 0.28 -4.40
N VAL A 55 41.21 0.98 -5.31
CA VAL A 55 40.53 1.84 -6.28
C VAL A 55 39.82 1.03 -7.37
N ALA A 56 40.50 0.03 -7.94
CA ALA A 56 39.88 -0.84 -8.94
C ALA A 56 38.69 -1.60 -8.33
N GLY A 57 38.82 -2.11 -7.10
CA GLY A 57 37.76 -2.77 -6.37
C GLY A 57 36.58 -1.85 -6.11
N ALA A 58 36.81 -0.61 -5.69
CA ALA A 58 35.74 0.37 -5.50
C ALA A 58 35.00 0.71 -6.80
N LEU A 59 35.74 0.87 -7.92
CA LEU A 59 35.13 1.11 -9.24
C LEU A 59 34.33 -0.07 -9.75
N LEU A 60 34.83 -1.31 -9.57
CA LEU A 60 34.12 -2.53 -9.95
C LEU A 60 32.89 -2.77 -9.07
N PHE A 61 33.00 -2.49 -7.78
CA PHE A 61 31.84 -2.53 -6.87
C PHE A 61 30.78 -1.52 -7.29
N GLY A 62 31.16 -0.27 -7.60
CA GLY A 62 30.22 0.73 -8.16
C GLY A 62 29.57 0.25 -9.45
N ALA A 63 30.33 -0.36 -10.37
CA ALA A 63 29.80 -0.91 -11.61
C ALA A 63 28.83 -2.09 -11.35
N HIS A 64 29.10 -2.91 -10.33
CA HIS A 64 28.21 -3.99 -9.89
C HIS A 64 26.88 -3.45 -9.36
N VAL A 65 26.93 -2.47 -8.45
CA VAL A 65 25.70 -1.82 -7.89
C VAL A 65 24.85 -1.21 -9.00
N ILE A 66 25.46 -0.52 -9.97
CA ILE A 66 24.74 0.03 -11.13
C ILE A 66 24.14 -1.08 -11.98
N GLY A 67 24.83 -2.22 -12.12
CA GLY A 67 24.30 -3.39 -12.81
C GLY A 67 23.03 -3.93 -12.13
N VAL A 68 23.08 -4.14 -10.84
CA VAL A 68 21.93 -4.61 -10.02
C VAL A 68 20.75 -3.62 -10.13
N GLN A 69 21.04 -2.31 -10.01
CA GLN A 69 20.00 -1.29 -10.17
C GLN A 69 19.34 -1.33 -11.55
N ARG A 70 20.14 -1.47 -12.61
CA ARG A 70 19.62 -1.57 -13.98
C ARG A 70 18.75 -2.81 -14.16
N ASP A 71 19.25 -3.97 -13.72
CA ASP A 71 18.55 -5.24 -13.88
C ASP A 71 17.25 -5.28 -13.05
N PHE A 72 17.24 -4.69 -11.87
CA PHE A 72 16.04 -4.44 -11.07
C PHE A 72 15.01 -3.59 -11.81
N MET A 73 15.45 -2.45 -12.38
CA MET A 73 14.56 -1.58 -13.17
C MET A 73 13.97 -2.31 -14.40
N LEU A 74 14.75 -3.20 -15.02
CA LEU A 74 14.32 -3.96 -16.19
C LEU A 74 13.35 -5.08 -15.84
N SER A 75 13.51 -5.72 -14.69
CA SER A 75 12.69 -6.87 -14.26
C SER A 75 11.37 -6.45 -13.61
N MET A 76 11.38 -5.34 -12.86
CA MET A 76 10.23 -4.89 -12.08
C MET A 76 9.27 -4.01 -12.86
N PHE A 77 9.81 -3.07 -13.66
CA PHE A 77 9.02 -2.00 -14.25
C PHE A 77 8.87 -2.16 -15.77
N GLY A 78 7.64 -1.92 -16.26
CA GLY A 78 7.31 -2.03 -17.66
C GLY A 78 7.92 -0.91 -18.54
N ASP A 79 7.87 -1.12 -19.86
CA ASP A 79 8.20 -0.09 -20.87
C ASP A 79 6.95 0.71 -21.30
N GLY A 80 5.88 0.68 -20.50
CA GLY A 80 4.61 1.37 -20.75
C GLY A 80 4.79 2.88 -20.90
N LYS A 81 3.77 3.52 -21.48
CA LYS A 81 3.68 4.98 -21.51
C LYS A 81 3.25 5.49 -20.13
N ALA A 82 3.79 6.64 -19.73
CA ALA A 82 3.32 7.33 -18.55
C ALA A 82 1.86 7.74 -18.72
N VAL A 83 1.03 7.45 -17.73
CA VAL A 83 -0.35 7.90 -17.65
C VAL A 83 -0.40 9.10 -16.70
N GLY A 84 -1.02 10.20 -17.16
CA GLY A 84 -1.19 11.39 -16.33
C GLY A 84 -2.05 11.14 -15.10
N ALA A 85 -2.00 12.02 -14.12
CA ALA A 85 -2.89 11.97 -12.96
C ALA A 85 -4.35 12.22 -13.40
N HIS A 86 -5.27 11.39 -12.91
CA HIS A 86 -6.70 11.59 -13.09
C HIS A 86 -7.21 12.54 -11.99
N HIS A 87 -7.81 13.66 -12.38
CA HIS A 87 -8.28 14.69 -11.45
C HIS A 87 -7.24 15.11 -10.39
N GLY A 88 -5.95 15.20 -10.79
CA GLY A 88 -4.86 15.57 -9.90
C GLY A 88 -4.35 14.44 -8.98
N ARG A 89 -4.80 13.20 -9.17
CA ARG A 89 -4.43 12.05 -8.35
C ARG A 89 -3.93 10.88 -9.18
N TYR A 90 -3.02 10.12 -8.60
CA TYR A 90 -2.62 8.81 -9.12
C TYR A 90 -3.35 7.73 -8.31
N ASN A 91 -4.16 6.94 -8.99
CA ASN A 91 -4.85 5.80 -8.39
C ASN A 91 -4.09 4.52 -8.74
N VAL A 92 -3.53 3.88 -7.73
CA VAL A 92 -2.75 2.65 -7.89
C VAL A 92 -3.46 1.50 -7.18
N LEU A 93 -3.84 0.47 -7.93
CA LEU A 93 -4.42 -0.72 -7.35
C LEU A 93 -3.31 -1.62 -6.78
N LEU A 94 -3.29 -1.77 -5.48
CA LEU A 94 -2.38 -2.65 -4.75
C LEU A 94 -3.09 -3.98 -4.47
N MET A 95 -2.50 -5.08 -4.96
CA MET A 95 -3.05 -6.42 -4.81
C MET A 95 -2.10 -7.35 -4.08
N GLY A 96 -2.62 -8.09 -3.11
CA GLY A 96 -1.93 -9.23 -2.51
C GLY A 96 -2.53 -10.53 -3.04
N GLY A 97 -1.76 -11.30 -3.79
CA GLY A 97 -2.22 -12.54 -4.40
C GLY A 97 -1.72 -13.78 -3.68
N ASP A 98 -2.54 -14.84 -3.64
CA ASP A 98 -2.18 -16.15 -3.08
C ASP A 98 -1.52 -17.07 -4.15
N ALA A 99 -0.91 -16.48 -5.19
CA ALA A 99 -0.13 -17.22 -6.16
C ALA A 99 1.14 -17.75 -5.49
N GLY A 100 1.12 -19.00 -5.07
CA GLY A 100 2.25 -19.72 -4.48
C GLY A 100 2.50 -21.03 -5.21
N ALA A 101 3.65 -21.67 -4.97
CA ALA A 101 4.01 -22.97 -5.55
C ALA A 101 2.88 -23.98 -5.33
N GLY A 102 2.26 -24.43 -6.43
CA GLY A 102 1.21 -25.45 -6.43
C GLY A 102 -0.24 -24.96 -6.45
N ARG A 103 -0.50 -23.65 -6.56
CA ARG A 103 -1.85 -23.11 -6.75
C ARG A 103 -2.00 -22.52 -8.14
N TRP A 104 -3.01 -22.99 -8.87
CA TRP A 104 -3.39 -22.50 -10.18
C TRP A 104 -4.31 -21.30 -10.02
N GLY A 105 -4.03 -20.23 -10.75
CA GLY A 105 -4.86 -19.04 -10.82
C GLY A 105 -4.45 -17.94 -9.85
N LEU A 106 -4.54 -16.71 -10.35
CA LEU A 106 -4.39 -15.49 -9.57
C LEU A 106 -5.70 -15.20 -8.84
N ARG A 107 -5.69 -15.22 -7.51
CA ARG A 107 -6.82 -14.75 -6.71
C ARG A 107 -6.31 -13.66 -5.76
N PRO A 108 -6.63 -12.39 -6.03
CA PRO A 108 -6.27 -11.33 -5.11
C PRO A 108 -7.12 -11.44 -3.83
N ASP A 109 -6.46 -11.74 -2.73
CA ASP A 109 -7.09 -11.85 -1.41
C ASP A 109 -7.02 -10.52 -0.63
N SER A 110 -6.26 -9.57 -1.12
CA SER A 110 -6.17 -8.20 -0.60
C SER A 110 -6.18 -7.22 -1.77
N MET A 111 -7.09 -6.26 -1.73
CA MET A 111 -7.23 -5.21 -2.73
C MET A 111 -7.37 -3.86 -2.04
N THR A 112 -6.49 -2.94 -2.39
CA THR A 112 -6.48 -1.58 -1.84
C THR A 112 -6.11 -0.60 -2.93
N VAL A 113 -6.93 0.41 -3.16
CA VAL A 113 -6.58 1.54 -4.02
C VAL A 113 -5.81 2.56 -3.20
N ALA A 114 -4.58 2.85 -3.59
CA ALA A 114 -3.82 3.98 -3.09
C ALA A 114 -4.08 5.17 -4.02
N SER A 115 -4.93 6.09 -3.58
CA SER A 115 -5.18 7.34 -4.28
C SER A 115 -4.24 8.42 -3.72
N ILE A 116 -3.31 8.89 -4.56
CA ILE A 116 -2.17 9.73 -4.16
C ILE A 116 -2.29 11.07 -4.87
N ASP A 117 -2.35 12.15 -4.12
CA ASP A 117 -2.31 13.50 -4.68
C ASP A 117 -0.98 13.75 -5.40
N ALA A 118 -1.04 14.17 -6.65
CA ALA A 118 0.11 14.26 -7.55
C ALA A 118 1.13 15.35 -7.16
N GLU A 119 0.72 16.34 -6.36
CA GLU A 119 1.56 17.45 -5.92
C GLU A 119 2.09 17.27 -4.51
N THR A 120 1.19 16.93 -3.59
CA THR A 120 1.47 16.91 -2.15
C THR A 120 1.88 15.54 -1.62
N GLY A 121 1.56 14.46 -2.36
CA GLY A 121 1.73 13.08 -1.91
C GLY A 121 0.71 12.65 -0.85
N LYS A 122 -0.31 13.46 -0.51
CA LYS A 122 -1.38 13.07 0.41
C LYS A 122 -2.07 11.83 -0.11
N THR A 123 -2.09 10.78 0.69
CA THR A 123 -2.55 9.45 0.29
C THR A 123 -3.81 9.07 1.04
N LEU A 124 -4.80 8.59 0.27
CA LEU A 124 -5.99 7.90 0.78
C LEU A 124 -5.91 6.43 0.37
N LEU A 125 -5.99 5.53 1.34
CA LEU A 125 -6.06 4.09 1.11
C LEU A 125 -7.52 3.64 1.16
N ILE A 126 -8.04 3.14 0.03
CA ILE A 126 -9.40 2.61 -0.08
C ILE A 126 -9.30 1.08 -0.13
N SER A 127 -9.73 0.41 0.93
CA SER A 127 -9.68 -1.04 1.04
C SER A 127 -11.00 -1.67 0.61
N LEU A 128 -10.91 -2.63 -0.32
CA LEU A 128 -12.06 -3.36 -0.85
C LEU A 128 -12.11 -4.78 -0.25
N PRO A 129 -13.27 -5.24 0.21
CA PRO A 129 -13.43 -6.61 0.65
C PRO A 129 -13.45 -7.55 -0.56
N ARG A 130 -12.67 -8.62 -0.49
CA ARG A 130 -12.54 -9.62 -1.57
C ARG A 130 -13.85 -10.33 -1.93
N ASN A 131 -14.80 -10.35 -1.01
CA ASN A 131 -16.10 -11.02 -1.14
C ASN A 131 -17.24 -10.07 -1.49
N MET A 132 -16.95 -8.89 -2.04
CA MET A 132 -17.98 -8.01 -2.57
C MET A 132 -18.66 -8.66 -3.76
N GLN A 133 -19.99 -8.50 -3.86
CA GLN A 133 -20.86 -9.02 -4.91
C GLN A 133 -21.71 -7.89 -5.50
N ASN A 134 -22.42 -8.16 -6.57
CA ASN A 134 -23.45 -7.27 -7.15
C ASN A 134 -22.92 -5.85 -7.42
N PHE A 135 -21.80 -5.77 -8.12
CA PHE A 135 -21.17 -4.51 -8.49
C PHE A 135 -21.10 -4.36 -10.02
N PRO A 136 -21.24 -3.13 -10.54
CA PRO A 136 -21.17 -2.85 -11.97
C PRO A 136 -19.72 -2.80 -12.46
N PHE A 137 -19.59 -2.72 -13.77
CA PHE A 137 -18.33 -2.43 -14.46
C PHE A 137 -18.43 -1.11 -15.23
N PRO A 138 -17.29 -0.47 -15.58
CA PRO A 138 -17.28 0.69 -16.43
C PRO A 138 -17.93 0.40 -17.80
N GLU A 139 -18.65 1.37 -18.35
CA GLU A 139 -19.24 1.27 -19.68
C GLU A 139 -18.15 1.07 -20.76
N GLY A 140 -18.38 0.12 -21.67
CA GLY A 140 -17.42 -0.22 -22.73
C GLY A 140 -16.21 -1.02 -22.28
N SER A 141 -16.15 -1.45 -21.02
CA SER A 141 -15.12 -2.40 -20.55
C SER A 141 -15.43 -3.82 -20.98
N VAL A 142 -14.40 -4.69 -21.00
CA VAL A 142 -14.56 -6.12 -21.38
C VAL A 142 -15.54 -6.80 -20.43
N MET A 143 -15.39 -6.59 -19.14
CA MET A 143 -16.29 -7.16 -18.13
C MET A 143 -17.71 -6.56 -18.23
N GLY A 144 -17.84 -5.26 -18.51
CA GLY A 144 -19.13 -4.61 -18.71
C GLY A 144 -19.90 -5.14 -19.93
N GLU A 145 -19.19 -5.53 -20.99
CA GLU A 145 -19.83 -6.19 -22.14
C GLU A 145 -20.31 -7.62 -21.81
N GLN A 146 -19.62 -8.34 -20.92
CA GLN A 146 -20.00 -9.69 -20.51
C GLN A 146 -21.06 -9.69 -19.40
N PHE A 147 -21.03 -8.70 -18.52
CA PHE A 147 -21.93 -8.57 -17.37
C PHE A 147 -22.58 -7.18 -17.35
N PRO A 148 -23.50 -6.89 -18.28
CA PRO A 148 -24.13 -5.57 -18.41
C PRO A 148 -24.98 -5.19 -17.19
N ASP A 149 -25.52 -6.17 -16.47
CA ASP A 149 -26.28 -5.98 -15.24
C ASP A 149 -25.42 -6.01 -13.97
N GLY A 150 -24.08 -6.16 -14.13
CA GLY A 150 -23.10 -6.26 -13.06
C GLY A 150 -22.71 -7.71 -12.74
N PHE A 151 -21.79 -7.86 -11.79
CA PHE A 151 -21.29 -9.17 -11.35
C PHE A 151 -22.16 -9.71 -10.22
N ASP A 152 -23.33 -10.24 -10.57
CA ASP A 152 -24.46 -10.51 -9.69
C ASP A 152 -24.84 -11.99 -9.52
N GLU A 153 -24.16 -12.94 -10.20
CA GLU A 153 -24.43 -14.35 -10.07
C GLU A 153 -24.00 -14.91 -8.69
N GLU A 154 -24.74 -15.89 -8.19
CA GLU A 154 -24.48 -16.50 -6.89
C GLU A 154 -23.05 -17.09 -6.82
N GLY A 155 -22.27 -16.68 -5.81
CA GLY A 155 -20.90 -17.12 -5.63
C GLY A 155 -19.85 -16.35 -6.43
N MET A 156 -20.26 -15.39 -7.23
CA MET A 156 -19.36 -14.46 -7.92
C MET A 156 -18.91 -13.33 -6.96
N TYR A 157 -17.65 -13.34 -6.61
CA TYR A 157 -17.02 -12.38 -5.71
C TYR A 157 -15.94 -11.57 -6.43
N LEU A 158 -15.65 -10.38 -5.95
CA LEU A 158 -14.63 -9.50 -6.50
C LEU A 158 -13.29 -10.23 -6.74
N ASN A 159 -12.87 -11.09 -5.80
CA ASN A 159 -11.64 -11.88 -5.97
C ASN A 159 -11.77 -13.04 -6.98
N GLY A 160 -12.95 -13.31 -7.48
CA GLY A 160 -13.22 -14.30 -8.53
C GLY A 160 -12.94 -13.78 -9.94
N LEU A 161 -12.98 -12.46 -10.15
CA LEU A 161 -12.78 -11.81 -11.46
C LEU A 161 -11.49 -12.28 -12.14
N ALA A 162 -10.39 -12.32 -11.39
CA ALA A 162 -9.10 -12.72 -11.93
C ALA A 162 -9.11 -14.15 -12.47
N THR A 163 -9.79 -15.08 -11.78
CA THR A 163 -9.91 -16.47 -12.23
C THR A 163 -10.81 -16.56 -13.46
N TRP A 164 -11.98 -15.88 -13.40
CA TRP A 164 -12.90 -15.84 -14.53
C TRP A 164 -12.23 -15.31 -15.81
N ALA A 165 -11.49 -14.21 -15.72
CA ALA A 165 -10.79 -13.62 -16.86
C ALA A 165 -9.62 -14.49 -17.39
N LEU A 166 -8.99 -15.29 -16.53
CA LEU A 166 -7.98 -16.26 -16.96
C LEU A 166 -8.61 -17.42 -17.74
N ASP A 167 -9.81 -17.86 -17.34
CA ASP A 167 -10.57 -18.90 -18.04
C ASP A 167 -11.16 -18.38 -19.38
N HIS A 168 -11.26 -17.05 -19.55
CA HIS A 168 -11.76 -16.37 -20.74
C HIS A 168 -10.74 -15.39 -21.32
N ALA A 169 -9.46 -15.76 -21.31
CA ALA A 169 -8.37 -14.86 -21.71
C ALA A 169 -8.47 -14.38 -23.17
N GLU A 170 -9.20 -15.09 -24.02
CA GLU A 170 -9.45 -14.72 -25.42
C GLU A 170 -10.27 -13.43 -25.57
N LEU A 171 -11.03 -13.03 -24.55
CA LEU A 171 -11.80 -11.78 -24.53
C LEU A 171 -10.87 -10.57 -24.32
N PHE A 172 -9.80 -10.74 -23.58
CA PHE A 172 -8.83 -9.68 -23.22
C PHE A 172 -7.71 -9.57 -24.26
N LYS A 173 -8.07 -9.27 -25.51
CA LYS A 173 -7.14 -9.23 -26.64
C LYS A 173 -5.99 -8.27 -26.42
N GLY A 174 -4.77 -8.78 -26.47
CA GLY A 174 -3.54 -7.98 -26.30
C GLY A 174 -3.11 -7.74 -24.85
N SER A 175 -3.91 -8.14 -23.88
CA SER A 175 -3.51 -8.14 -22.48
C SER A 175 -2.49 -9.23 -22.18
N LYS A 176 -1.51 -8.89 -21.33
CA LYS A 176 -0.58 -9.86 -20.73
C LYS A 176 -1.07 -10.38 -19.38
N HIS A 177 -2.06 -9.71 -18.79
CA HIS A 177 -2.55 -9.95 -17.45
C HIS A 177 -4.09 -9.88 -17.38
N PRO A 178 -4.85 -10.73 -18.09
CA PRO A 178 -6.31 -10.67 -18.17
C PRO A 178 -6.99 -10.61 -16.79
N GLY A 179 -6.51 -11.41 -15.85
CA GLY A 179 -7.05 -11.43 -14.49
C GLY A 179 -6.85 -10.12 -13.71
N VAL A 180 -5.76 -9.40 -13.98
CA VAL A 180 -5.53 -8.08 -13.39
C VAL A 180 -6.44 -7.05 -14.05
N ASP A 181 -6.56 -7.07 -15.35
CA ASP A 181 -7.41 -6.12 -16.11
C ASP A 181 -8.87 -6.24 -15.67
N ALA A 182 -9.42 -7.46 -15.59
CA ALA A 182 -10.76 -7.67 -15.06
C ALA A 182 -10.93 -7.19 -13.61
N THR A 183 -9.90 -7.38 -12.76
CA THR A 183 -9.94 -6.89 -11.38
C THR A 183 -9.94 -5.35 -11.34
N ILE A 184 -9.18 -4.70 -12.22
CA ILE A 184 -9.17 -3.25 -12.38
C ILE A 184 -10.58 -2.76 -12.76
N GLU A 185 -11.19 -3.33 -13.80
CA GLU A 185 -12.53 -2.95 -14.25
C GLU A 185 -13.57 -3.10 -13.12
N GLY A 186 -13.50 -4.17 -12.31
CA GLY A 186 -14.38 -4.32 -11.15
C GLY A 186 -14.13 -3.29 -10.07
N VAL A 187 -12.86 -2.96 -9.77
CA VAL A 187 -12.50 -1.94 -8.78
C VAL A 187 -12.92 -0.55 -9.26
N GLU A 188 -12.77 -0.24 -10.54
CA GLU A 188 -13.22 1.01 -11.14
C GLU A 188 -14.74 1.15 -11.07
N GLY A 189 -15.49 0.09 -11.38
CA GLY A 189 -16.95 0.08 -11.23
C GLY A 189 -17.41 0.30 -9.78
N ILE A 190 -16.73 -0.33 -8.81
CA ILE A 190 -17.05 -0.18 -7.38
C ILE A 190 -16.69 1.21 -6.86
N THR A 191 -15.55 1.77 -7.25
CA THR A 191 -15.01 3.00 -6.63
C THR A 191 -15.34 4.27 -7.40
N GLY A 192 -15.69 4.16 -8.68
CA GLY A 192 -15.83 5.29 -9.59
C GLY A 192 -14.51 5.99 -9.93
N LEU A 193 -13.36 5.33 -9.65
CA LEU A 193 -12.03 5.88 -9.88
C LEU A 193 -11.36 5.16 -11.05
N GLU A 194 -10.82 5.91 -11.99
CA GLU A 194 -9.95 5.36 -13.03
C GLU A 194 -8.57 4.99 -12.46
N MET A 195 -8.09 3.76 -12.73
CA MET A 195 -6.78 3.29 -12.26
C MET A 195 -5.67 3.70 -13.23
N ASN A 196 -4.65 4.39 -12.70
CA ASN A 196 -3.45 4.72 -13.47
C ASN A 196 -2.51 3.52 -13.59
N TYR A 197 -2.31 2.83 -12.46
CA TYR A 197 -1.35 1.73 -12.35
C TYR A 197 -1.84 0.66 -11.39
N TRP A 198 -1.16 -0.47 -11.45
CA TRP A 198 -1.34 -1.54 -10.48
C TRP A 198 0.01 -2.09 -10.02
N ALA A 199 0.02 -2.64 -8.81
CA ALA A 199 1.12 -3.43 -8.29
C ALA A 199 0.58 -4.63 -7.54
N MET A 200 1.20 -5.79 -7.78
CA MET A 200 0.82 -7.05 -7.15
C MET A 200 2.02 -7.69 -6.49
N VAL A 201 1.80 -8.17 -5.27
CA VAL A 201 2.81 -8.87 -4.47
C VAL A 201 2.24 -10.24 -4.11
N ASN A 202 3.01 -11.30 -4.37
CA ASN A 202 2.65 -12.62 -3.88
C ASN A 202 3.17 -12.83 -2.45
N LEU A 203 2.76 -13.95 -1.80
CA LEU A 203 3.08 -14.23 -0.41
C LEU A 203 4.59 -14.33 -0.14
N GLU A 204 5.32 -14.98 -1.05
CA GLU A 204 6.78 -15.15 -0.91
C GLU A 204 7.50 -13.82 -1.07
N GLY A 205 7.15 -13.04 -2.12
CA GLY A 205 7.72 -11.72 -2.35
C GLY A 205 7.44 -10.74 -1.21
N PHE A 206 6.25 -10.80 -0.60
CA PHE A 206 5.94 -10.01 0.57
C PHE A 206 6.86 -10.35 1.75
N LYS A 207 7.01 -11.64 2.06
CA LYS A 207 7.89 -12.12 3.12
C LYS A 207 9.33 -11.65 2.90
N ASP A 208 9.86 -11.90 1.71
CA ASP A 208 11.23 -11.55 1.36
C ASP A 208 11.49 -10.04 1.36
N LEU A 209 10.48 -9.24 0.94
CA LEU A 209 10.56 -7.78 1.01
C LEU A 209 10.65 -7.27 2.46
N VAL A 210 9.81 -7.83 3.36
CA VAL A 210 9.85 -7.48 4.78
C VAL A 210 11.20 -7.87 5.40
N ASP A 211 11.71 -9.05 5.10
CA ASP A 211 13.03 -9.50 5.58
C ASP A 211 14.17 -8.63 5.01
N ALA A 212 14.05 -8.23 3.75
CA ALA A 212 15.04 -7.36 3.10
C ALA A 212 15.13 -5.98 3.74
N VAL A 213 14.02 -5.44 4.26
CA VAL A 213 14.03 -4.14 4.97
C VAL A 213 14.38 -4.27 6.46
N GLY A 214 14.54 -5.49 6.98
CA GLY A 214 14.94 -5.76 8.36
C GLY A 214 13.77 -6.00 9.32
N GLY A 215 12.61 -6.36 8.79
CA GLY A 215 11.38 -6.53 9.55
C GLY A 215 10.53 -5.26 9.66
N VAL A 216 9.36 -5.40 10.25
CA VAL A 216 8.41 -4.29 10.47
C VAL A 216 8.00 -4.26 11.94
N GLU A 217 8.13 -3.12 12.59
CA GLU A 217 7.65 -2.93 13.96
C GLU A 217 6.14 -2.72 13.97
N LEU A 218 5.42 -3.57 14.69
CA LEU A 218 3.96 -3.56 14.80
C LEU A 218 3.55 -3.70 16.27
N ASN A 219 2.46 -3.04 16.63
CA ASN A 219 1.82 -3.24 17.92
C ASN A 219 0.82 -4.39 17.82
N VAL A 220 1.22 -5.56 18.26
CA VAL A 220 0.36 -6.76 18.31
C VAL A 220 -0.53 -6.66 19.54
N ARG A 221 -1.80 -6.36 19.37
CA ARG A 221 -2.73 -6.14 20.49
C ARG A 221 -3.31 -7.43 21.05
N GLN A 222 -3.43 -8.45 20.21
CA GLN A 222 -3.87 -9.78 20.59
C GLN A 222 -3.00 -10.82 19.91
N ARG A 223 -2.91 -12.02 20.49
CA ARG A 223 -2.11 -13.09 19.88
C ARG A 223 -2.59 -13.44 18.48
N ILE A 224 -1.67 -13.61 17.56
CA ILE A 224 -1.94 -13.92 16.16
C ILE A 224 -1.36 -15.30 15.83
N PRO A 225 -2.15 -16.25 15.30
CA PRO A 225 -1.64 -17.57 14.94
C PRO A 225 -0.72 -17.49 13.71
N VAL A 226 0.39 -18.21 13.78
CA VAL A 226 1.35 -18.44 12.69
C VAL A 226 1.25 -19.91 12.31
N GLY A 227 0.91 -20.19 11.06
CA GLY A 227 0.60 -21.54 10.61
C GLY A 227 -0.87 -21.91 10.83
N LEU A 228 -1.22 -23.12 10.40
CA LEU A 228 -2.50 -23.75 10.69
C LEU A 228 -2.32 -24.70 11.89
N PRO A 229 -3.37 -25.02 12.65
CA PRO A 229 -3.27 -25.85 13.86
C PRO A 229 -2.60 -27.21 13.68
N HIS A 230 -2.55 -27.73 12.45
CA HIS A 230 -1.92 -29.01 12.11
C HIS A 230 -0.49 -28.86 11.57
N ASP A 231 -0.01 -27.62 11.40
CA ASP A 231 1.36 -27.38 10.93
C ASP A 231 2.37 -27.63 12.06
N SER A 232 3.50 -28.25 11.73
CA SER A 232 4.58 -28.53 12.69
C SER A 232 5.24 -27.27 13.27
N PHE A 233 5.06 -26.13 12.59
CA PHE A 233 5.58 -24.82 13.00
C PHE A 233 4.51 -23.92 13.62
N PHE A 234 3.32 -24.46 13.92
CA PHE A 234 2.22 -23.69 14.52
C PHE A 234 2.64 -23.05 15.84
N ARG A 235 2.45 -21.75 15.92
CA ARG A 235 2.76 -20.92 17.11
C ARG A 235 1.91 -19.65 17.10
N TYR A 236 2.08 -18.82 18.11
CA TYR A 236 1.44 -17.51 18.17
C TYR A 236 2.48 -16.39 18.23
N ILE A 237 2.16 -15.26 17.58
CA ILE A 237 2.79 -13.99 17.84
C ILE A 237 2.09 -13.41 19.07
N GLU A 238 2.84 -13.26 20.15
CA GLU A 238 2.31 -12.77 21.41
C GLU A 238 2.11 -11.24 21.40
N PRO A 239 1.15 -10.70 22.18
CA PRO A 239 0.89 -9.27 22.27
C PRO A 239 2.13 -8.44 22.65
N GLY A 240 2.11 -7.16 22.25
CA GLY A 240 3.15 -6.16 22.50
C GLY A 240 3.70 -5.54 21.21
N THR A 241 4.49 -4.48 21.37
CA THR A 241 5.24 -3.87 20.27
C THR A 241 6.40 -4.79 19.91
N ARG A 242 6.44 -5.23 18.66
CA ARG A 242 7.39 -6.24 18.19
C ARG A 242 7.86 -5.90 16.79
N THR A 243 9.15 -6.12 16.51
CA THR A 243 9.65 -6.18 15.14
C THR A 243 9.38 -7.59 14.61
N LEU A 244 8.49 -7.69 13.64
CA LEU A 244 8.10 -8.93 13.00
C LEU A 244 8.96 -9.14 11.74
N ASP A 245 9.48 -10.34 11.57
CA ASP A 245 10.13 -10.78 10.33
C ASP A 245 9.10 -10.99 9.20
N GLY A 246 9.57 -11.39 8.03
CA GLY A 246 8.70 -11.59 6.88
C GLY A 246 7.63 -12.66 7.11
N MET A 247 7.96 -13.76 7.77
CA MET A 247 7.02 -14.83 8.07
C MET A 247 5.95 -14.37 9.08
N ASP A 248 6.36 -13.72 10.16
CA ASP A 248 5.44 -13.24 11.19
C ASP A 248 4.57 -12.09 10.67
N THR A 249 5.13 -11.16 9.91
CA THR A 249 4.37 -10.08 9.26
C THR A 249 3.35 -10.63 8.27
N LEU A 250 3.74 -11.64 7.47
CA LEU A 250 2.82 -12.32 6.56
C LEU A 250 1.64 -12.95 7.30
N TRP A 251 1.90 -13.69 8.38
CA TRP A 251 0.82 -14.30 9.17
C TRP A 251 0.00 -13.26 9.94
N PHE A 252 0.62 -12.20 10.44
CA PHE A 252 -0.11 -11.06 11.01
C PHE A 252 -1.12 -10.49 10.01
N ALA A 253 -0.73 -10.35 8.73
CA ALA A 253 -1.57 -9.79 7.68
C ALA A 253 -2.61 -10.78 7.11
N ARG A 254 -2.42 -12.12 7.25
CA ARG A 254 -3.28 -13.11 6.59
C ARG A 254 -4.08 -14.02 7.53
N ALA A 255 -3.69 -14.15 8.80
CA ALA A 255 -4.32 -15.08 9.73
C ALA A 255 -5.82 -14.78 9.89
N ARG A 256 -6.64 -15.84 9.83
CA ARG A 256 -8.09 -15.78 10.07
C ARG A 256 -8.54 -16.79 11.12
N HIS A 257 -7.68 -17.75 11.46
CA HIS A 257 -7.95 -18.66 12.58
C HIS A 257 -8.02 -17.82 13.87
N ASP A 258 -9.02 -18.01 14.67
CA ASP A 258 -9.35 -17.21 15.85
C ASP A 258 -9.74 -15.73 15.55
N SER A 259 -10.10 -15.41 14.28
CA SER A 259 -10.38 -14.03 13.83
C SER A 259 -11.32 -14.04 12.62
N ASP A 260 -11.73 -12.87 12.17
CA ASP A 260 -12.57 -12.67 10.99
C ASP A 260 -11.83 -11.98 9.84
N ASP A 261 -12.49 -11.89 8.68
CA ASP A 261 -11.92 -11.30 7.47
C ASP A 261 -11.69 -9.78 7.62
N TYR A 262 -12.53 -9.08 8.37
CA TYR A 262 -12.43 -7.64 8.55
C TYR A 262 -11.29 -7.26 9.52
N SER A 263 -11.07 -8.06 10.55
CA SER A 263 -9.89 -7.95 11.42
C SER A 263 -8.59 -8.16 10.63
N ARG A 264 -8.59 -9.09 9.68
CA ARG A 264 -7.47 -9.28 8.74
C ARG A 264 -7.23 -8.03 7.90
N MET A 265 -8.28 -7.43 7.30
CA MET A 265 -8.17 -6.20 6.50
C MET A 265 -7.61 -5.04 7.33
N ALA A 266 -8.01 -4.90 8.58
CA ALA A 266 -7.46 -3.90 9.48
C ALA A 266 -5.96 -4.12 9.73
N ARG A 267 -5.53 -5.36 9.98
CA ARG A 267 -4.11 -5.71 10.14
C ARG A 267 -3.29 -5.42 8.88
N GLN A 268 -3.84 -5.67 7.69
CA GLN A 268 -3.17 -5.34 6.42
C GLN A 268 -2.91 -3.84 6.29
N LYS A 269 -3.86 -2.99 6.70
CA LYS A 269 -3.65 -1.54 6.74
C LYS A 269 -2.53 -1.15 7.71
N CYS A 270 -2.47 -1.78 8.87
CA CYS A 270 -1.39 -1.54 9.84
C CYS A 270 -0.02 -1.88 9.28
N VAL A 271 0.11 -3.03 8.61
CA VAL A 271 1.37 -3.41 7.96
C VAL A 271 1.77 -2.41 6.89
N MET A 272 0.82 -2.02 6.03
CA MET A 272 1.07 -1.05 4.95
C MET A 272 1.52 0.31 5.50
N SER A 273 0.83 0.81 6.53
CA SER A 273 1.20 2.05 7.20
C SER A 273 2.58 1.97 7.84
N ALA A 274 2.87 0.89 8.56
CA ALA A 274 4.15 0.68 9.21
C ALA A 274 5.30 0.59 8.19
N MET A 275 5.13 -0.14 7.10
CA MET A 275 6.13 -0.18 6.02
C MET A 275 6.39 1.20 5.41
N LEU A 276 5.35 1.98 5.11
CA LEU A 276 5.51 3.33 4.57
C LEU A 276 6.26 4.27 5.52
N GLN A 277 6.02 4.15 6.83
CA GLN A 277 6.65 5.01 7.83
C GLN A 277 8.06 4.59 8.20
N GLN A 278 8.33 3.29 8.30
CA GLN A 278 9.58 2.75 8.85
C GLN A 278 10.66 2.56 7.79
N VAL A 279 10.31 2.23 6.53
CA VAL A 279 11.30 2.09 5.47
C VAL A 279 11.89 3.47 5.14
N SER A 280 13.13 3.69 5.56
CA SER A 280 13.86 4.91 5.27
C SER A 280 14.71 4.76 4.00
N PRO A 281 15.07 5.88 3.32
CA PRO A 281 15.99 5.83 2.18
C PRO A 281 17.32 5.15 2.51
N GLN A 282 17.80 5.31 3.75
CA GLN A 282 19.04 4.68 4.20
C GLN A 282 18.90 3.16 4.32
N VAL A 283 17.77 2.66 4.81
CA VAL A 283 17.47 1.21 4.87
C VAL A 283 17.32 0.65 3.46
N ALA A 284 16.60 1.34 2.59
CA ALA A 284 16.45 0.95 1.19
C ALA A 284 17.81 0.89 0.47
N LEU A 285 18.69 1.87 0.68
CA LEU A 285 20.02 1.91 0.07
C LEU A 285 20.93 0.78 0.59
N ARG A 286 20.96 0.53 1.92
CA ARG A 286 21.78 -0.51 2.52
C ARG A 286 21.37 -1.92 2.11
N ASN A 287 20.09 -2.13 1.92
CA ASN A 287 19.51 -3.43 1.60
C ASN A 287 19.09 -3.54 0.13
N PHE A 288 19.55 -2.61 -0.72
CA PHE A 288 19.12 -2.50 -2.11
C PHE A 288 19.23 -3.81 -2.90
N GLU A 289 20.35 -4.53 -2.75
CA GLU A 289 20.55 -5.82 -3.44
C GLU A 289 19.54 -6.89 -2.97
N LYS A 290 19.24 -6.93 -1.68
CA LYS A 290 18.25 -7.86 -1.11
C LYS A 290 16.84 -7.52 -1.57
N ILE A 291 16.48 -6.23 -1.55
CA ILE A 291 15.19 -5.74 -2.03
C ILE A 291 15.04 -6.05 -3.53
N ALA A 292 16.07 -5.79 -4.32
CA ALA A 292 16.06 -6.08 -5.75
C ALA A 292 15.93 -7.59 -6.04
N GLY A 293 16.61 -8.43 -5.28
CA GLY A 293 16.53 -9.89 -5.39
C GLY A 293 15.18 -10.44 -4.97
N ALA A 294 14.63 -9.97 -3.85
CA ALA A 294 13.31 -10.37 -3.36
C ALA A 294 12.19 -9.98 -4.31
N SER A 295 12.28 -8.80 -4.93
CA SER A 295 11.19 -8.22 -5.72
C SER A 295 11.09 -8.76 -7.13
N SER A 296 12.20 -9.17 -7.75
CA SER A 296 12.25 -9.43 -9.21
C SER A 296 11.42 -10.63 -9.69
N ALA A 297 11.15 -11.62 -8.82
CA ALA A 297 10.38 -12.81 -9.18
C ALA A 297 8.92 -12.79 -8.67
N MET A 298 8.56 -11.85 -7.80
CA MET A 298 7.37 -11.99 -6.95
C MET A 298 6.54 -10.71 -6.81
N VAL A 299 7.03 -9.60 -7.34
CA VAL A 299 6.29 -8.35 -7.48
C VAL A 299 6.12 -8.05 -8.96
N SER A 300 4.91 -7.78 -9.39
CA SER A 300 4.62 -7.34 -10.75
C SER A 300 3.86 -6.03 -10.73
N THR A 301 4.14 -5.17 -11.73
CA THR A 301 3.48 -3.87 -11.88
C THR A 301 3.51 -3.42 -13.34
N ASN A 302 2.56 -2.55 -13.70
CA ASN A 302 2.58 -1.83 -14.98
C ASN A 302 3.15 -0.41 -14.86
N VAL A 303 3.65 -0.01 -13.69
CA VAL A 303 4.30 1.31 -13.53
C VAL A 303 5.47 1.41 -14.50
N PRO A 304 5.50 2.42 -15.39
CA PRO A 304 6.61 2.60 -16.31
C PRO A 304 7.88 3.00 -15.58
N ARG A 305 9.04 2.55 -16.07
CA ARG A 305 10.36 2.94 -15.52
C ARG A 305 10.55 4.44 -15.41
N GLY A 306 9.98 5.19 -16.35
CA GLY A 306 10.07 6.66 -16.36
C GLY A 306 9.32 7.34 -15.22
N GLU A 307 8.35 6.65 -14.60
CA GLU A 307 7.53 7.18 -13.50
C GLU A 307 8.07 6.81 -12.11
N VAL A 308 9.04 5.91 -12.01
CA VAL A 308 9.57 5.43 -10.73
C VAL A 308 10.10 6.58 -9.88
N ASP A 309 10.85 7.52 -10.45
CA ASP A 309 11.40 8.66 -9.72
C ASP A 309 10.27 9.52 -9.13
N ARG A 310 9.17 9.70 -9.88
CA ARG A 310 7.97 10.42 -9.41
C ARG A 310 7.31 9.71 -8.24
N PHE A 311 7.09 8.39 -8.34
CA PHE A 311 6.49 7.63 -7.24
C PHE A 311 7.38 7.57 -6.00
N VAL A 312 8.71 7.54 -6.16
CA VAL A 312 9.64 7.67 -5.03
C VAL A 312 9.50 9.03 -4.35
N ASP A 313 9.43 10.13 -5.13
CA ASP A 313 9.22 11.48 -4.58
C ASP A 313 7.87 11.58 -3.85
N LEU A 314 6.79 11.07 -4.43
CA LEU A 314 5.46 11.05 -3.81
C LEU A 314 5.46 10.20 -2.52
N ALA A 315 6.13 9.05 -2.50
CA ALA A 315 6.26 8.23 -1.30
C ALA A 315 7.04 8.95 -0.19
N LEU A 316 8.09 9.68 -0.53
CA LEU A 316 8.85 10.49 0.43
C LEU A 316 8.01 11.63 1.00
N LYS A 317 7.19 12.28 0.17
CA LYS A 317 6.23 13.30 0.63
C LYS A 317 5.15 12.68 1.53
N ALA A 318 4.58 11.54 1.13
CA ALA A 318 3.56 10.82 1.90
C ALA A 318 4.05 10.39 3.28
N LYS A 319 5.33 10.01 3.40
CA LYS A 319 5.93 9.58 4.68
C LYS A 319 5.81 10.61 5.80
N SER A 320 5.83 11.89 5.48
CA SER A 320 5.73 12.99 6.44
C SER A 320 4.28 13.38 6.76
N GLN A 321 3.30 12.73 6.15
CA GLN A 321 1.89 13.09 6.26
C GLN A 321 1.06 11.96 6.89
N LYS A 322 -0.11 12.34 7.41
CA LYS A 322 -1.10 11.39 7.90
C LYS A 322 -1.76 10.68 6.72
N ILE A 323 -1.74 9.35 6.72
CA ILE A 323 -2.41 8.54 5.71
C ILE A 323 -3.89 8.43 6.08
N ALA A 324 -4.76 8.90 5.19
CA ALA A 324 -6.21 8.73 5.32
C ALA A 324 -6.62 7.32 4.87
N THR A 325 -7.70 6.78 5.44
CA THR A 325 -8.22 5.47 5.05
C THR A 325 -9.73 5.47 4.91
N LEU A 326 -10.20 4.67 3.94
CA LEU A 326 -11.60 4.32 3.74
C LEU A 326 -11.69 2.80 3.54
N SER A 327 -12.59 2.12 4.26
CA SER A 327 -12.82 0.69 4.04
C SER A 327 -14.27 0.46 3.64
N LEU A 328 -14.48 -0.15 2.49
CA LEU A 328 -15.80 -0.43 1.93
C LEU A 328 -16.38 -1.72 2.54
N VAL A 329 -16.61 -1.70 3.85
CA VAL A 329 -17.05 -2.87 4.63
C VAL A 329 -18.25 -2.52 5.51
N PRO A 330 -19.05 -3.50 5.97
CA PRO A 330 -20.11 -3.26 6.92
C PRO A 330 -19.64 -2.55 8.21
N PRO A 331 -20.49 -1.76 8.84
CA PRO A 331 -21.86 -1.40 8.43
C PRO A 331 -21.92 -0.30 7.38
N MET A 332 -20.78 0.27 6.94
CA MET A 332 -20.71 1.38 5.99
C MET A 332 -21.22 0.97 4.60
N VAL A 333 -20.89 -0.25 4.16
CA VAL A 333 -21.26 -0.79 2.85
C VAL A 333 -21.75 -2.22 3.03
N ASN A 334 -22.92 -2.54 2.48
CA ASN A 334 -23.38 -3.92 2.37
C ASN A 334 -22.59 -4.64 1.26
N THR A 335 -21.70 -5.55 1.62
CA THR A 335 -20.80 -6.22 0.66
C THR A 335 -21.51 -7.24 -0.23
N ALA A 336 -22.71 -7.69 0.14
CA ALA A 336 -23.50 -8.61 -0.68
C ALA A 336 -24.35 -7.87 -1.71
N ASN A 337 -24.76 -6.63 -1.42
CA ASN A 337 -25.53 -5.79 -2.32
C ASN A 337 -25.20 -4.32 -2.04
N PRO A 338 -24.07 -3.81 -2.55
CA PRO A 338 -23.64 -2.45 -2.30
C PRO A 338 -24.53 -1.43 -3.06
N ASP A 339 -24.87 -0.35 -2.38
CA ASP A 339 -25.37 0.85 -3.05
C ASP A 339 -24.17 1.59 -3.67
N ILE A 340 -24.02 1.44 -4.97
CA ILE A 340 -22.83 1.94 -5.70
C ILE A 340 -22.81 3.47 -5.74
N ASP A 341 -23.93 4.12 -5.86
CA ASP A 341 -24.00 5.60 -5.84
C ASP A 341 -23.55 6.12 -4.47
N GLU A 342 -23.98 5.46 -3.39
CA GLU A 342 -23.51 5.78 -2.03
C GLU A 342 -22.01 5.50 -1.87
N VAL A 343 -21.49 4.41 -2.45
CA VAL A 343 -20.05 4.09 -2.41
C VAL A 343 -19.26 5.17 -3.14
N HIS A 344 -19.67 5.57 -4.36
CA HIS A 344 -19.02 6.64 -5.11
C HIS A 344 -19.03 7.98 -4.34
N ALA A 345 -20.16 8.33 -3.73
CA ALA A 345 -20.27 9.54 -2.90
C ALA A 345 -19.31 9.49 -1.69
N LYS A 346 -19.18 8.33 -1.01
CA LYS A 346 -18.26 8.15 0.11
C LYS A 346 -16.79 8.23 -0.32
N VAL A 347 -16.44 7.66 -1.47
CA VAL A 347 -15.10 7.75 -2.04
C VAL A 347 -14.76 9.21 -2.37
N ALA A 348 -15.67 9.93 -3.04
CA ALA A 348 -15.47 11.34 -3.37
C ALA A 348 -15.33 12.22 -2.11
N ALA A 349 -16.17 11.98 -1.09
CA ALA A 349 -16.08 12.70 0.19
C ALA A 349 -14.77 12.42 0.94
N ALA A 350 -14.30 11.16 0.92
CA ALA A 350 -13.03 10.78 1.55
C ALA A 350 -11.83 11.44 0.86
N ILE A 351 -11.85 11.53 -0.47
CA ILE A 351 -10.83 12.26 -1.27
C ILE A 351 -10.84 13.74 -0.91
N ALA A 352 -12.03 14.39 -0.94
CA ALA A 352 -12.15 15.81 -0.60
C ALA A 352 -11.65 16.11 0.81
N LYS A 353 -11.97 15.24 1.78
CA LYS A 353 -11.48 15.33 3.15
C LYS A 353 -9.96 15.18 3.24
N ALA A 354 -9.38 14.21 2.53
CA ALA A 354 -7.93 14.01 2.51
C ALA A 354 -7.18 15.22 1.93
N GLU A 355 -7.78 15.93 1.00
CA GLU A 355 -7.25 17.15 0.39
C GLU A 355 -7.47 18.40 1.27
N GLY A 356 -8.34 18.34 2.26
CA GLY A 356 -8.71 19.48 3.12
C GLY A 356 -9.85 20.35 2.56
N ARG A 357 -10.44 19.98 1.40
CA ARG A 357 -11.54 20.74 0.77
C ARG A 357 -12.89 20.53 1.46
N ALA A 358 -13.07 19.40 2.15
CA ALA A 358 -14.34 19.08 2.81
C ALA A 358 -14.67 20.02 3.97
N LEU A 359 -13.66 20.63 4.61
CA LEU A 359 -13.86 21.58 5.71
C LEU A 359 -14.35 22.94 5.21
N GLU A 360 -13.95 23.38 4.02
CA GLU A 360 -14.38 24.65 3.43
C GLU A 360 -15.86 24.60 3.01
N LYS A 361 -16.30 23.56 2.31
CA LYS A 361 -17.71 23.40 1.90
C LYS A 361 -18.67 23.26 3.09
N THR A 362 -18.26 22.57 4.16
CA THR A 362 -19.08 22.44 5.35
C THR A 362 -19.15 23.77 6.13
N ALA A 363 -18.07 24.55 6.15
CA ALA A 363 -18.05 25.87 6.76
C ALA A 363 -18.91 26.88 5.97
N GLU A 364 -18.85 26.87 4.63
CA GLU A 364 -19.70 27.69 3.77
C GLU A 364 -21.19 27.30 3.89
N ALA A 365 -21.52 26.00 3.83
CA ALA A 365 -22.89 25.52 3.99
C ALA A 365 -23.46 25.81 5.39
N THR A 366 -22.60 25.74 6.44
CA THR A 366 -23.01 26.12 7.79
C THR A 366 -23.15 27.63 7.95
N ALA A 367 -22.32 28.42 7.27
CA ALA A 367 -22.43 29.88 7.26
C ALA A 367 -23.70 30.36 6.50
N GLU A 368 -24.00 29.72 5.34
CA GLU A 368 -25.24 30.00 4.60
C GLU A 368 -26.49 29.58 5.38
N ALA A 369 -26.49 28.39 5.99
CA ALA A 369 -27.61 27.94 6.83
C ALA A 369 -27.81 28.81 8.08
N THR A 370 -26.73 29.36 8.64
CA THR A 370 -26.79 30.27 9.78
C THR A 370 -27.26 31.67 9.37
N ALA A 371 -26.94 32.11 8.14
CA ALA A 371 -27.41 33.37 7.57
C ALA A 371 -28.88 33.30 7.23
N GLU A 372 -29.39 32.21 6.61
CA GLU A 372 -30.82 31.99 6.35
C GLU A 372 -31.65 31.86 7.64
N ALA A 373 -31.10 31.23 8.69
CA ALA A 373 -31.77 31.15 9.98
C ALA A 373 -31.88 32.50 10.69
N ALA A 374 -30.88 33.39 10.49
CA ALA A 374 -30.88 34.73 11.07
C ALA A 374 -31.86 35.69 10.33
N GLU A 375 -32.12 35.50 9.04
CA GLU A 375 -33.10 36.24 8.28
C GLU A 375 -34.54 35.74 8.54
N GLY A 376 -34.75 34.45 8.89
CA GLY A 376 -36.05 33.88 9.24
C GLY A 376 -36.60 34.29 10.62
N GLU A 377 -35.73 34.65 11.57
CA GLU A 377 -36.12 34.97 12.97
C GLU A 377 -36.57 36.43 13.16
N SER A 378 -36.47 37.27 12.13
CA SER A 378 -36.85 38.68 12.19
C SER A 378 -38.33 38.96 11.73
N ALA A 379 -39.05 37.94 11.30
CA ALA A 379 -40.40 38.13 10.70
C ALA A 379 -41.61 37.59 11.51
N GLU A 380 -41.38 36.93 12.67
CA GLU A 380 -42.48 36.26 13.41
C GLU A 380 -42.51 36.56 14.91
N THR A 381 -42.42 37.85 15.27
CA THR A 381 -42.70 38.30 16.64
C THR A 381 -43.85 39.34 16.62
N ALA A 382 -45.06 38.91 16.26
CA ALA A 382 -46.29 39.63 16.58
C ALA A 382 -47.49 38.67 16.58
N ALA A 383 -48.06 38.45 17.76
CA ALA A 383 -49.35 37.84 18.10
C ALA A 383 -49.28 36.40 18.67
N GLN A 384 -49.39 36.23 19.95
CA GLN A 384 -50.60 35.86 20.65
C GLN A 384 -50.29 35.47 22.10
N THR A 385 -50.80 36.31 22.99
CA THR A 385 -51.01 36.10 24.45
C THR A 385 -52.24 35.26 24.71
N ALA A 386 -52.22 34.50 25.81
CA ALA A 386 -53.27 33.80 26.56
C ALA A 386 -53.31 32.27 26.27
N GLU A 387 -53.20 31.38 27.22
CA GLU A 387 -53.89 31.17 28.48
C GLU A 387 -53.30 29.92 29.15
N SER A 388 -53.07 29.98 30.44
CA SER A 388 -52.58 28.88 31.30
C SER A 388 -53.77 28.17 31.92
N PRO A 389 -53.71 26.88 32.20
CA PRO A 389 -53.90 26.42 33.56
C PRO A 389 -52.88 25.41 34.06
N ALA A 390 -52.50 25.56 35.31
CA ALA A 390 -51.70 24.66 36.14
C ALA A 390 -52.60 23.64 36.83
N PRO A 391 -52.07 22.81 37.75
CA PRO A 391 -51.15 21.66 37.52
C PRO A 391 -51.73 20.35 38.13
N GLU A 392 -51.32 19.20 37.66
CA GLU A 392 -51.50 17.94 38.41
C GLU A 392 -50.19 17.35 38.85
N GLN A 393 -50.10 17.06 40.13
CA GLN A 393 -49.00 16.37 40.83
C GLN A 393 -49.00 14.89 40.46
N GLY A 394 -47.87 14.41 40.00
CA GLY A 394 -47.64 12.98 39.77
C GLY A 394 -46.20 12.60 40.09
N ALA A 395 -46.03 11.85 41.18
CA ALA A 395 -44.96 10.93 41.60
C ALA A 395 -43.54 11.14 41.04
N ALA A 396 -42.59 11.36 41.98
CA ALA A 396 -41.17 11.37 41.76
C ALA A 396 -40.63 10.02 41.25
N PRO A 397 -39.81 10.01 40.21
CA PRO A 397 -39.07 8.81 39.83
C PRO A 397 -37.84 8.63 40.72
N THR A 398 -37.65 7.40 41.15
CA THR A 398 -36.46 6.88 41.85
C THR A 398 -35.19 7.23 41.08
N PRO A 399 -34.10 7.70 41.76
CA PRO A 399 -32.86 8.00 41.06
C PRO A 399 -32.25 6.71 40.49
N ALA A 400 -32.10 6.68 39.18
CA ALA A 400 -31.34 5.65 38.48
C ALA A 400 -29.88 5.72 38.94
N ALA A 401 -29.29 4.57 39.24
CA ALA A 401 -27.87 4.43 39.58
C ALA A 401 -27.00 5.08 38.47
N PRO A 402 -25.86 5.68 38.80
CA PRO A 402 -24.99 6.28 37.81
C PRO A 402 -24.50 5.19 36.83
N VAL A 403 -24.90 5.33 35.57
CA VAL A 403 -24.38 4.52 34.50
C VAL A 403 -22.94 4.94 34.30
N THR A 404 -22.01 4.14 34.77
CA THR A 404 -20.59 4.30 34.45
C THR A 404 -20.49 4.27 32.92
N PRO A 405 -19.93 5.29 32.27
CA PRO A 405 -19.73 5.23 30.83
C PRO A 405 -18.85 4.02 30.52
N SER A 406 -19.44 3.04 29.83
CA SER A 406 -18.69 1.89 29.32
C SER A 406 -17.57 2.45 28.45
N ALA A 407 -16.33 2.13 28.77
CA ALA A 407 -15.19 2.51 27.93
C ALA A 407 -15.46 2.04 26.50
N PRO A 408 -15.22 2.88 25.48
CA PRO A 408 -15.40 2.46 24.10
C PRO A 408 -14.59 1.17 23.87
N PRO A 409 -15.14 0.21 23.11
CA PRO A 409 -14.44 -1.04 22.85
C PRO A 409 -13.09 -0.73 22.23
N ALA A 410 -12.03 -1.38 22.72
CA ALA A 410 -10.69 -1.20 22.21
C ALA A 410 -10.67 -1.60 20.73
N VAL A 411 -10.56 -0.59 19.86
CA VAL A 411 -10.47 -0.78 18.41
C VAL A 411 -9.05 -1.21 18.09
N THR A 412 -8.88 -2.39 17.51
CA THR A 412 -7.53 -2.93 17.27
C THR A 412 -7.42 -3.65 15.94
N GLY A 413 -6.41 -3.31 15.17
CA GLY A 413 -6.09 -3.98 13.92
C GLY A 413 -5.58 -5.43 14.07
N GLY A 414 -5.34 -5.88 15.29
CA GLY A 414 -4.89 -7.24 15.60
C GLY A 414 -5.87 -8.04 16.45
N SER A 415 -7.13 -7.59 16.55
CA SER A 415 -8.11 -8.27 17.40
C SER A 415 -8.48 -9.65 16.86
N VAL A 416 -8.61 -10.59 17.81
CA VAL A 416 -9.21 -11.90 17.62
C VAL A 416 -10.69 -11.75 17.95
N GLY A 417 -11.57 -12.38 17.20
CA GLY A 417 -12.92 -12.57 17.66
C GLY A 417 -14.00 -11.84 16.88
N SER A 418 -14.72 -10.91 17.49
CA SER A 418 -16.01 -10.48 16.96
C SER A 418 -15.92 -9.64 15.68
N LEU A 419 -16.85 -9.85 14.75
CA LEU A 419 -17.04 -9.02 13.54
C LEU A 419 -17.13 -7.52 13.90
N SER A 420 -17.81 -7.19 15.01
CA SER A 420 -17.93 -5.80 15.46
C SER A 420 -16.58 -5.14 15.75
N THR A 421 -15.61 -5.87 16.30
CA THR A 421 -14.27 -5.35 16.54
C THR A 421 -13.52 -5.12 15.21
N GLY A 422 -13.63 -6.04 14.26
CA GLY A 422 -13.06 -5.90 12.93
C GLY A 422 -13.69 -4.74 12.16
N TYR A 423 -14.97 -4.53 12.25
CA TYR A 423 -15.66 -3.39 11.64
C TYR A 423 -15.19 -2.07 12.24
N ALA A 424 -15.17 -1.96 13.57
CA ALA A 424 -14.69 -0.75 14.23
C ALA A 424 -13.24 -0.39 13.85
N ALA A 425 -12.37 -1.39 13.76
CA ALA A 425 -10.99 -1.20 13.32
C ALA A 425 -10.90 -0.71 11.87
N ASN A 426 -11.77 -1.18 10.99
CA ASN A 426 -11.79 -0.74 9.59
C ASN A 426 -12.40 0.65 9.39
N GLN A 427 -13.29 1.09 10.27
CA GLN A 427 -13.90 2.41 10.22
C GLN A 427 -13.01 3.53 10.75
N SER A 428 -11.93 3.19 11.47
CA SER A 428 -11.02 4.21 11.96
C SER A 428 -10.32 4.92 10.81
N GLU A 429 -10.45 6.23 10.76
CA GLU A 429 -9.72 7.10 9.84
C GLU A 429 -8.29 7.37 10.33
N ASP A 430 -8.01 7.08 11.60
CA ASP A 430 -6.70 7.24 12.21
C ASP A 430 -6.04 5.87 12.41
N LEU A 431 -5.09 5.54 11.52
CA LEU A 431 -4.33 4.30 11.63
C LEU A 431 -3.50 4.23 12.92
N GLY A 432 -3.05 5.37 13.46
CA GLY A 432 -2.33 5.40 14.73
C GLY A 432 -3.17 4.94 15.92
N ALA A 433 -4.49 5.14 15.87
CA ALA A 433 -5.41 4.66 16.91
C ALA A 433 -5.72 3.16 16.76
N VAL A 434 -5.63 2.62 15.55
CA VAL A 434 -5.92 1.21 15.22
C VAL A 434 -4.67 0.34 15.32
N CYS A 435 -3.56 0.86 14.87
CA CYS A 435 -2.28 0.18 14.78
C CYS A 435 -1.38 0.47 15.99
#